data_747ffbd2efbd772f00369e63f67bde87
#
_entry.id   747ffbd2efbd772f00369e63f67bde87
#
_cell.length_a   1.000
_cell.length_b   1.000
_cell.length_c   1.000
_cell.angle_alpha   90.00
_cell.angle_beta   90.00
_cell.angle_gamma   90.00
#
_symmetry.space_group_name_H-M   'P 1'
#
loop_
_entity.id
_entity.type
_entity.pdbx_description
1 polymer ?
#
loop_
_entity_poly.entity_id
_entity_poly.type
_entity_poly.pdbx_seq_one_letter_code
_entity_poly.pdbx_strand_id
1 'polypeptide(L)'
;LGAGLDSSGKKIPKAMCGGTMAATPVSCVAGYYTICEIEKTNACEAAGRMGDRLTIGLQEIIKKYDLPFVAFNQGSICHLDNAGTMHFCVDWKRPWKIPNVLKETGMRQKEMEHMGAAYMAEGIITLAGSRLYTSAAYTEEMIDDVLERFERVLSKCGQINVS
;
A
#
# COMPACT_ATOMS: atom_id res chain seq x y z
N LEU A 1 10.56 21.04 26.73
CA LEU A 1 10.42 19.60 26.98
C LEU A 1 11.76 18.93 26.68
N GLY A 2 12.61 18.76 27.73
CA GLY A 2 13.95 18.19 27.62
C GLY A 2 13.97 16.74 27.08
N ALA A 3 15.06 16.30 26.46
CA ALA A 3 15.25 14.91 26.10
C ALA A 3 15.23 14.05 27.38
N GLY A 4 14.35 13.04 27.41
CA GLY A 4 14.40 12.03 28.46
C GLY A 4 15.67 11.21 28.30
N LEU A 5 16.26 10.82 29.43
CA LEU A 5 17.35 9.83 29.47
C LEU A 5 16.75 8.54 30.06
N ASP A 6 17.17 7.41 29.56
CA ASP A 6 16.86 6.12 30.18
C ASP A 6 17.71 5.92 31.44
N SER A 7 17.50 4.82 32.16
CA SER A 7 18.23 4.45 33.36
C SER A 7 19.74 4.26 33.12
N SER A 8 20.19 4.19 31.88
CA SER A 8 21.61 4.08 31.48
C SER A 8 22.21 5.42 31.04
N GLY A 9 21.45 6.52 31.10
CA GLY A 9 21.88 7.85 30.66
C GLY A 9 21.83 8.05 29.13
N LYS A 10 21.24 7.10 28.37
CA LYS A 10 21.10 7.22 26.93
C LYS A 10 19.87 8.05 26.57
N LYS A 11 20.00 8.94 25.57
CA LYS A 11 18.88 9.72 25.06
C LYS A 11 17.78 8.81 24.49
N ILE A 12 16.59 8.89 25.06
CA ILE A 12 15.41 8.22 24.50
C ILE A 12 14.95 9.01 23.27
N PRO A 13 14.78 8.34 22.10
CA PRO A 13 14.22 9.00 20.94
C PRO A 13 12.81 9.50 21.26
N LYS A 14 12.56 10.79 21.02
CA LYS A 14 11.25 11.40 21.27
C LYS A 14 10.36 11.22 20.08
N ALA A 15 9.13 10.80 20.33
CA ALA A 15 8.05 11.02 19.38
C ALA A 15 7.82 12.53 19.25
N MET A 16 7.90 13.06 18.05
CA MET A 16 7.60 14.46 17.79
C MET A 16 6.07 14.60 17.70
N CYS A 17 5.47 15.15 18.77
CA CYS A 17 4.10 15.63 18.74
C CYS A 17 4.17 17.14 18.51
N GLY A 18 3.71 17.61 17.37
CA GLY A 18 3.72 19.02 17.02
C GLY A 18 2.57 19.37 16.07
N GLY A 19 2.21 20.64 16.09
CA GLY A 19 1.14 21.20 15.27
C GLY A 19 0.13 21.95 16.12
N THR A 20 -0.42 23.04 15.56
CA THR A 20 -1.37 23.93 16.25
C THR A 20 -2.62 23.20 16.73
N MET A 21 -3.02 22.11 16.04
CA MET A 21 -4.20 21.30 16.37
C MET A 21 -3.86 20.06 17.19
N ALA A 22 -2.59 19.83 17.55
CA ALA A 22 -2.19 18.68 18.34
C ALA A 22 -2.77 18.78 19.77
N ALA A 23 -3.38 17.68 20.23
CA ALA A 23 -3.95 17.56 21.56
C ALA A 23 -5.06 18.59 21.90
N THR A 24 -5.80 19.10 20.89
CA THR A 24 -7.02 19.87 21.19
C THR A 24 -8.05 18.97 21.87
N PRO A 25 -8.86 19.47 22.81
CA PRO A 25 -9.84 18.65 23.53
C PRO A 25 -10.79 17.89 22.57
N VAL A 26 -11.27 18.54 21.51
CA VAL A 26 -12.16 17.93 20.52
C VAL A 26 -11.47 16.76 19.79
N SER A 27 -10.22 16.94 19.35
CA SER A 27 -9.46 15.88 18.68
C SER A 27 -9.18 14.70 19.61
N CYS A 28 -8.89 14.98 20.89
CA CYS A 28 -8.64 13.93 21.88
C CYS A 28 -9.92 13.11 22.16
N VAL A 29 -11.06 13.77 22.31
CA VAL A 29 -12.35 13.11 22.53
C VAL A 29 -12.74 12.28 21.28
N ALA A 30 -12.63 12.86 20.11
CA ALA A 30 -12.90 12.13 18.86
C ALA A 30 -11.98 10.90 18.71
N GLY A 31 -10.69 11.06 18.96
CA GLY A 31 -9.74 9.94 18.92
C GLY A 31 -10.05 8.85 19.94
N TYR A 32 -10.40 9.20 21.16
CA TYR A 32 -10.79 8.24 22.18
C TYR A 32 -11.98 7.39 21.75
N TYR A 33 -13.08 8.04 21.33
CA TYR A 33 -14.27 7.30 20.90
C TYR A 33 -14.04 6.49 19.62
N THR A 34 -13.20 6.98 18.71
CA THR A 34 -12.79 6.21 17.53
C THR A 34 -12.07 4.91 17.92
N ILE A 35 -11.14 4.97 18.86
CA ILE A 35 -10.42 3.77 19.34
C ILE A 35 -11.40 2.81 20.03
N CYS A 36 -12.28 3.30 20.88
CA CYS A 36 -13.30 2.47 21.53
C CYS A 36 -14.21 1.77 20.50
N GLU A 37 -14.61 2.46 19.45
CA GLU A 37 -15.47 1.87 18.41
C GLU A 37 -14.69 0.86 17.54
N ILE A 38 -13.42 1.09 17.24
CA ILE A 38 -12.54 0.13 16.55
C ILE A 38 -12.44 -1.17 17.35
N GLU A 39 -12.22 -1.08 18.67
CA GLU A 39 -12.16 -2.25 19.55
C GLU A 39 -13.49 -3.00 19.61
N LYS A 40 -14.59 -2.26 19.82
CA LYS A 40 -15.94 -2.84 19.92
C LYS A 40 -16.38 -3.55 18.64
N THR A 41 -16.07 -3.00 17.47
CA THR A 41 -16.48 -3.55 16.17
C THR A 41 -15.46 -4.51 15.56
N ASN A 42 -14.31 -4.69 16.20
CA ASN A 42 -13.16 -5.44 15.64
C ASN A 42 -12.79 -4.99 14.21
N ALA A 43 -12.81 -3.67 13.99
CA ALA A 43 -12.71 -3.06 12.66
C ALA A 43 -11.40 -3.40 11.95
N CYS A 44 -10.29 -3.55 12.68
CA CYS A 44 -8.99 -3.91 12.10
C CYS A 44 -9.01 -5.30 11.46
N GLU A 45 -9.63 -6.27 12.12
CA GLU A 45 -9.76 -7.63 11.59
C GLU A 45 -10.73 -7.67 10.40
N ALA A 46 -11.86 -6.97 10.50
CA ALA A 46 -12.81 -6.87 9.40
C ALA A 46 -12.17 -6.26 8.14
N ALA A 47 -11.43 -5.16 8.30
CA ALA A 47 -10.67 -4.54 7.21
C ALA A 47 -9.58 -5.47 6.67
N GLY A 48 -8.91 -6.22 7.54
CA GLY A 48 -7.88 -7.21 7.16
C GLY A 48 -8.43 -8.33 6.30
N ARG A 49 -9.59 -8.90 6.67
CA ARG A 49 -10.26 -9.94 5.84
C ARG A 49 -10.58 -9.45 4.44
N MET A 50 -11.01 -8.19 4.29
CA MET A 50 -11.24 -7.59 2.97
C MET A 50 -9.92 -7.41 2.20
N GLY A 51 -8.85 -7.08 2.90
CA GLY A 51 -7.50 -7.02 2.33
C GLY A 51 -7.00 -8.36 1.83
N ASP A 52 -7.21 -9.42 2.60
CA ASP A 52 -6.85 -10.79 2.21
C ASP A 52 -7.63 -11.24 0.97
N ARG A 53 -8.96 -11.01 0.94
CA ARG A 53 -9.81 -11.32 -0.22
C ARG A 53 -9.34 -10.59 -1.48
N LEU A 54 -9.09 -9.28 -1.37
CA LEU A 54 -8.59 -8.47 -2.47
C LEU A 54 -7.24 -9.00 -3.00
N THR A 55 -6.32 -9.31 -2.10
CA THR A 55 -4.99 -9.79 -2.47
C THR A 55 -5.04 -11.16 -3.15
N ILE A 56 -5.85 -12.09 -2.64
CA ILE A 56 -6.04 -13.42 -3.26
C ILE A 56 -6.60 -13.26 -4.68
N GLY A 57 -7.65 -12.45 -4.85
CA GLY A 57 -8.23 -12.21 -6.17
C GLY A 57 -7.24 -11.56 -7.15
N LEU A 58 -6.43 -10.61 -6.69
CA LEU A 58 -5.36 -10.02 -7.52
C LEU A 58 -4.30 -11.05 -7.91
N GLN A 59 -3.90 -11.95 -7.02
CA GLN A 59 -2.96 -13.03 -7.32
C GLN A 59 -3.52 -14.01 -8.36
N GLU A 60 -4.82 -14.32 -8.30
CA GLU A 60 -5.50 -15.15 -9.28
C GLU A 60 -5.51 -14.50 -10.68
N ILE A 61 -5.80 -13.19 -10.75
CA ILE A 61 -5.77 -12.41 -12.00
C ILE A 61 -4.34 -12.38 -12.57
N ILE A 62 -3.33 -12.10 -11.75
CA ILE A 62 -1.93 -12.10 -12.14
C ILE A 62 -1.54 -13.45 -12.74
N LYS A 63 -1.91 -14.55 -12.09
CA LYS A 63 -1.64 -15.91 -12.56
C LYS A 63 -2.41 -16.24 -13.84
N LYS A 64 -3.66 -15.82 -13.96
CA LYS A 64 -4.52 -16.06 -15.12
C LYS A 64 -3.94 -15.45 -16.40
N TYR A 65 -3.34 -14.26 -16.31
CA TYR A 65 -2.78 -13.54 -17.45
C TYR A 65 -1.25 -13.60 -17.54
N ASP A 66 -0.61 -14.45 -16.73
CA ASP A 66 0.86 -14.64 -16.66
C ASP A 66 1.61 -13.31 -16.58
N LEU A 67 1.16 -12.43 -15.68
CA LEU A 67 1.74 -11.09 -15.53
C LEU A 67 2.96 -11.12 -14.60
N PRO A 68 4.03 -10.33 -14.88
CA PRO A 68 5.19 -10.22 -14.02
C PRO A 68 4.94 -9.31 -12.80
N PHE A 69 3.74 -9.37 -12.24
CA PHE A 69 3.28 -8.54 -11.14
C PHE A 69 3.28 -9.30 -9.83
N VAL A 70 3.29 -8.59 -8.72
CA VAL A 70 3.23 -9.18 -7.38
C VAL A 70 2.16 -8.48 -6.57
N ALA A 71 1.26 -9.26 -5.96
CA ALA A 71 0.28 -8.76 -5.01
C ALA A 71 0.51 -9.38 -3.64
N PHE A 72 0.55 -8.54 -2.61
CA PHE A 72 0.67 -8.94 -1.21
C PHE A 72 -0.02 -7.92 -0.30
N ASN A 73 -0.32 -8.31 0.93
CA ASN A 73 -0.91 -7.41 1.91
C ASN A 73 -0.33 -7.62 3.31
N GLN A 74 -0.53 -6.60 4.13
CA GLN A 74 -0.37 -6.65 5.57
C GLN A 74 -1.66 -6.12 6.19
N GLY A 75 -2.55 -7.04 6.55
CA GLY A 75 -3.89 -6.68 7.00
C GLY A 75 -4.65 -5.89 5.93
N SER A 76 -5.12 -4.70 6.26
CA SER A 76 -5.89 -3.81 5.37
C SER A 76 -5.05 -3.01 4.36
N ILE A 77 -3.73 -3.12 4.40
CA ILE A 77 -2.84 -2.44 3.46
C ILE A 77 -2.40 -3.45 2.41
N CYS A 78 -2.91 -3.29 1.18
CA CYS A 78 -2.61 -4.16 0.06
C CYS A 78 -1.66 -3.45 -0.91
N HIS A 79 -0.80 -4.24 -1.55
CA HIS A 79 0.14 -3.77 -2.56
C HIS A 79 -0.06 -4.55 -3.83
N LEU A 80 -0.10 -3.85 -4.95
CA LEU A 80 0.00 -4.42 -6.28
C LEU A 80 1.21 -3.78 -6.96
N ASP A 81 2.31 -4.51 -7.03
CA ASP A 81 3.54 -4.06 -7.66
C ASP A 81 3.57 -4.51 -9.13
N ASN A 82 3.41 -3.56 -10.02
CA ASN A 82 3.35 -3.79 -11.47
C ASN A 82 4.73 -3.96 -12.11
N ALA A 83 5.79 -3.61 -11.39
CA ALA A 83 7.16 -3.70 -11.89
C ALA A 83 7.88 -4.97 -11.41
N GLY A 84 7.16 -5.88 -10.74
CA GLY A 84 7.72 -7.09 -10.13
C GLY A 84 8.53 -6.79 -8.87
N THR A 85 9.09 -7.85 -8.27
CA THR A 85 9.86 -7.72 -7.02
C THR A 85 11.13 -6.92 -7.25
N MET A 86 11.25 -5.75 -6.62
CA MET A 86 12.49 -4.99 -6.62
C MET A 86 13.51 -5.64 -5.68
N HIS A 87 14.52 -6.26 -6.22
CA HIS A 87 15.70 -6.59 -5.43
C HIS A 87 16.60 -5.36 -5.31
N PHE A 88 16.33 -4.49 -4.32
CA PHE A 88 17.25 -3.46 -3.91
C PHE A 88 18.47 -4.10 -3.24
N CYS A 89 19.41 -4.57 -4.04
CA CYS A 89 20.75 -4.81 -3.57
C CYS A 89 21.63 -3.62 -3.98
N VAL A 90 21.65 -2.57 -3.15
CA VAL A 90 22.72 -1.59 -3.23
C VAL A 90 23.99 -2.28 -2.73
N ASP A 91 24.72 -2.90 -3.63
CA ASP A 91 26.02 -3.46 -3.32
C ASP A 91 27.03 -2.31 -3.23
N TRP A 92 27.30 -1.85 -2.02
CA TRP A 92 28.30 -0.82 -1.73
C TRP A 92 29.71 -1.18 -2.23
N LYS A 93 29.96 -2.45 -2.52
CA LYS A 93 31.21 -2.92 -3.13
C LYS A 93 31.26 -2.67 -4.64
N ARG A 94 30.13 -2.27 -5.27
CA ARG A 94 30.05 -2.03 -6.72
C ARG A 94 29.35 -0.70 -7.03
N PRO A 95 29.96 0.45 -6.64
CA PRO A 95 29.32 1.76 -6.78
C PRO A 95 28.96 2.13 -8.23
N TRP A 96 29.60 1.54 -9.22
CA TRP A 96 29.27 1.76 -10.65
C TRP A 96 27.93 1.21 -11.10
N LYS A 97 27.25 0.38 -10.30
CA LYS A 97 25.88 -0.08 -10.57
C LYS A 97 24.82 0.89 -10.13
N ILE A 98 25.13 1.86 -9.27
CA ILE A 98 24.19 2.84 -8.72
C ILE A 98 23.46 3.65 -9.82
N PRO A 99 24.10 4.14 -10.90
CA PRO A 99 23.41 4.87 -11.97
C PRO A 99 22.34 4.03 -12.68
N ASN A 100 22.59 2.73 -12.86
CA ASN A 100 21.62 1.84 -13.50
C ASN A 100 20.40 1.59 -12.58
N VAL A 101 20.63 1.44 -11.29
CA VAL A 101 19.55 1.30 -10.29
C VAL A 101 18.67 2.55 -10.25
N LEU A 102 19.28 3.74 -10.30
CA LEU A 102 18.53 5.01 -10.33
C LEU A 102 17.71 5.16 -11.61
N LYS A 103 18.25 4.79 -12.77
CA LYS A 103 17.53 4.81 -14.05
C LYS A 103 16.35 3.83 -14.03
N GLU A 104 16.55 2.64 -13.52
CA GLU A 104 15.52 1.61 -13.37
C GLU A 104 14.41 2.05 -12.43
N THR A 105 14.75 2.70 -11.32
CA THR A 105 13.77 3.28 -10.38
C THR A 105 12.92 4.36 -11.05
N GLY A 106 13.52 5.24 -11.86
CA GLY A 106 12.78 6.28 -12.55
C GLY A 106 11.84 5.73 -13.64
N MET A 107 12.21 4.67 -14.33
CA MET A 107 11.33 3.99 -15.30
C MET A 107 10.15 3.34 -14.58
N ARG A 108 10.38 2.63 -13.48
CA ARG A 108 9.35 2.00 -12.67
C ARG A 108 8.34 2.99 -12.09
N GLN A 109 8.81 4.16 -11.66
CA GLN A 109 7.91 5.21 -11.17
C GLN A 109 6.94 5.65 -12.26
N LYS A 110 7.39 5.86 -13.50
CA LYS A 110 6.53 6.21 -14.62
C LYS A 110 5.53 5.11 -14.95
N GLU A 111 5.95 3.86 -14.91
CA GLU A 111 5.05 2.71 -15.13
C GLU A 111 3.96 2.65 -14.06
N MET A 112 4.32 2.87 -12.78
CA MET A 112 3.34 2.93 -11.70
C MET A 112 2.35 4.11 -11.86
N GLU A 113 2.82 5.26 -12.34
CA GLU A 113 1.97 6.41 -12.62
C GLU A 113 0.98 6.13 -13.76
N HIS A 114 1.45 5.49 -14.85
CA HIS A 114 0.59 5.10 -15.97
C HIS A 114 -0.44 4.05 -15.56
N MET A 115 -0.03 3.05 -14.78
CA MET A 115 -0.96 2.05 -14.26
C MET A 115 -1.97 2.67 -13.28
N GLY A 116 -1.54 3.60 -12.42
CA GLY A 116 -2.42 4.35 -11.54
C GLY A 116 -3.48 5.13 -12.31
N ALA A 117 -3.12 5.74 -13.45
CA ALA A 117 -4.06 6.42 -14.33
C ALA A 117 -5.05 5.44 -14.99
N ALA A 118 -4.60 4.26 -15.40
CA ALA A 118 -5.47 3.21 -15.95
C ALA A 118 -6.46 2.69 -14.90
N TYR A 119 -6.03 2.48 -13.66
CA TYR A 119 -6.91 2.10 -12.55
C TYR A 119 -7.93 3.21 -12.26
N MET A 120 -7.50 4.47 -12.26
CA MET A 120 -8.39 5.61 -12.03
C MET A 120 -9.47 5.73 -13.13
N ALA A 121 -9.15 5.40 -14.37
CA ALA A 121 -10.11 5.37 -15.48
C ALA A 121 -11.21 4.31 -15.27
N GLU A 122 -10.91 3.23 -14.55
CA GLU A 122 -11.89 2.22 -14.14
C GLU A 122 -12.53 2.52 -12.76
N GLY A 123 -12.28 3.71 -12.20
CA GLY A 123 -12.84 4.14 -10.92
C GLY A 123 -12.13 3.59 -9.69
N ILE A 124 -10.91 3.08 -9.83
CA ILE A 124 -10.09 2.59 -8.71
C ILE A 124 -9.03 3.64 -8.36
N ILE A 125 -9.05 4.10 -7.11
CA ILE A 125 -8.05 5.04 -6.61
C ILE A 125 -6.97 4.27 -5.87
N THR A 126 -5.74 4.34 -6.38
CA THR A 126 -4.55 3.77 -5.75
C THR A 126 -3.64 4.87 -5.21
N LEU A 127 -2.97 4.63 -4.10
CA LEU A 127 -1.93 5.54 -3.63
C LEU A 127 -0.60 5.21 -4.31
N ALA A 128 -0.04 6.20 -5.01
CA ALA A 128 1.20 6.07 -5.78
C ALA A 128 1.19 4.90 -6.80
N GLY A 129 0.01 4.57 -7.34
CA GLY A 129 -0.15 3.54 -8.37
C GLY A 129 -0.03 2.08 -7.89
N SER A 130 0.30 1.83 -6.62
CA SER A 130 0.55 0.47 -6.12
C SER A 130 -0.15 0.11 -4.82
N ARG A 131 -0.45 1.09 -3.95
CA ARG A 131 -1.03 0.83 -2.63
C ARG A 131 -2.54 0.98 -2.64
N LEU A 132 -3.21 0.03 -2.00
CA LEU A 132 -4.64 -0.05 -1.82
C LEU A 132 -4.94 -0.19 -0.34
N TYR A 133 -6.05 0.37 0.10
CA TYR A 133 -6.48 0.30 1.49
C TYR A 133 -7.89 -0.26 1.55
N THR A 134 -8.10 -1.23 2.40
CA THR A 134 -9.43 -1.73 2.72
C THR A 134 -9.91 -1.19 4.06
N SER A 135 -11.19 -1.20 4.29
CA SER A 135 -11.80 -0.73 5.53
C SER A 135 -12.88 -1.69 6.01
N ALA A 136 -13.28 -1.55 7.26
CA ALA A 136 -14.38 -2.31 7.84
C ALA A 136 -15.76 -2.01 7.20
N ALA A 137 -15.85 -0.95 6.41
CA ALA A 137 -17.08 -0.58 5.68
C ALA A 137 -17.21 -1.31 4.33
N TYR A 138 -16.18 -2.03 3.89
CA TYR A 138 -16.23 -2.77 2.64
C TYR A 138 -16.96 -4.10 2.82
N THR A 139 -17.76 -4.44 1.81
CA THR A 139 -18.41 -5.75 1.71
C THR A 139 -17.67 -6.63 0.71
N GLU A 140 -17.97 -7.93 0.72
CA GLU A 140 -17.37 -8.87 -0.23
C GLU A 140 -17.74 -8.51 -1.67
N GLU A 141 -18.99 -8.09 -1.91
CA GLU A 141 -19.46 -7.68 -3.23
C GLU A 141 -18.70 -6.45 -3.76
N MET A 142 -18.36 -5.49 -2.87
CA MET A 142 -17.52 -4.35 -3.27
C MET A 142 -16.13 -4.78 -3.68
N ILE A 143 -15.55 -5.76 -2.97
CA ILE A 143 -14.22 -6.29 -3.33
C ILE A 143 -14.28 -7.03 -4.67
N ASP A 144 -15.35 -7.80 -4.91
CA ASP A 144 -15.53 -8.53 -6.16
C ASP A 144 -15.69 -7.56 -7.35
N ASP A 145 -16.49 -6.48 -7.21
CA ASP A 145 -16.59 -5.42 -8.24
C ASP A 145 -15.23 -4.76 -8.52
N VAL A 146 -14.45 -4.48 -7.46
CA VAL A 146 -13.11 -3.92 -7.62
C VAL A 146 -12.17 -4.90 -8.34
N LEU A 147 -12.25 -6.20 -8.05
CA LEU A 147 -11.47 -7.22 -8.74
C LEU A 147 -11.83 -7.32 -10.23
N GLU A 148 -13.11 -7.25 -10.59
CA GLU A 148 -13.53 -7.20 -12.00
C GLU A 148 -12.95 -5.98 -12.73
N ARG A 149 -12.92 -4.81 -12.05
CA ARG A 149 -12.31 -3.60 -12.61
C ARG A 149 -10.80 -3.76 -12.80
N PHE A 150 -10.09 -4.34 -11.82
CA PHE A 150 -8.68 -4.66 -11.96
C PHE A 150 -8.45 -5.62 -13.13
N GLU A 151 -9.28 -6.64 -13.27
CA GLU A 151 -9.17 -7.61 -14.36
C GLU A 151 -9.31 -6.94 -15.73
N ARG A 152 -10.24 -5.98 -15.88
CA ARG A 152 -10.38 -5.22 -17.15
C ARG A 152 -9.11 -4.44 -17.54
N VAL A 153 -8.37 -3.92 -16.55
CA VAL A 153 -7.09 -3.25 -16.82
C VAL A 153 -5.99 -4.26 -17.08
N LEU A 154 -5.84 -5.24 -16.18
CA LEU A 154 -4.71 -6.17 -16.18
C LEU A 154 -4.75 -7.13 -17.39
N SER A 155 -5.94 -7.51 -17.87
CA SER A 155 -6.09 -8.32 -19.09
C SER A 155 -5.50 -7.64 -20.32
N LYS A 156 -5.52 -6.30 -20.39
CA LYS A 156 -4.93 -5.54 -21.50
C LYS A 156 -3.40 -5.53 -21.43
N CYS A 157 -2.83 -5.61 -20.22
CA CYS A 157 -1.37 -5.67 -20.05
C CYS A 157 -0.77 -6.98 -20.56
N GLY A 158 -1.46 -8.10 -20.39
CA GLY A 158 -1.01 -9.41 -20.90
C GLY A 158 -0.97 -9.51 -22.43
N GLN A 159 -1.74 -8.68 -23.14
CA GLN A 159 -1.79 -8.67 -24.60
C GLN A 159 -0.63 -7.94 -25.28
N ILE A 160 0.08 -7.06 -24.53
CA ILE A 160 1.17 -6.24 -25.08
C ILE A 160 2.47 -7.04 -25.19
N ASN A 161 2.63 -8.12 -24.43
CA ASN A 161 3.85 -8.95 -24.40
C ASN A 161 3.91 -10.02 -25.52
N VAL A 162 2.96 -10.07 -26.46
CA VAL A 162 2.86 -11.09 -27.53
C VAL A 162 3.21 -10.55 -28.93
N SER A 163 3.73 -9.33 -29.02
CA SER A 163 4.10 -8.72 -30.32
C SER A 163 5.60 -8.43 -30.42
#